data_c8653f972e652d04ddc265aa77914d9d
#
_entry.id   c8653f972e652d04ddc265aa77914d9d
#
_cell.length_a   1.000
_cell.length_b   1.000
_cell.length_c   1.000
_cell.angle_alpha   90.00
_cell.angle_beta   90.00
_cell.angle_gamma   90.00
#
_symmetry.space_group_name_H-M   'P 1'
#
loop_
_entity.id
_entity.type
_entity.pdbx_description
1 polymer ?
#
loop_
_entity_poly.entity_id
_entity_poly.type
_entity_poly.pdbx_seq_one_letter_code
_entity_poly.pdbx_strand_id
1 'polypeptide(L)'
;MPDALQCLAPADRQLVLRHKIVAIAFLPGMTLYACATVEAEREARRRGLRVVSRIALVDYHRAVRLVMGPSLLREAVYHLAATRPALSARVRLWPEQLLAVLLLVLVAMLAGLMSEAGYVYLTLSLLGGMFFAMTVAVRIFALAPGAAVQKRPPPAILQDTLPVYSVLVPLFRETAVLHQLLGGLMALNYPAAKLDIKLILEETDVTMQRAVAALPLPEHFDVIIVPAGKPQTKPKALNYALKFARGSLLTIFDSEDIPERNQLKVAAAIFASRNEDLACLQAVLTFYNANENWLTRQFTAEYAALFNLMLPQLAASGLPLPLGGTSNHFRVKALVEAGGWDPFNVTEDADLGYRLARLGYTTDCFTSRTYEEANIHLGNWMKQRRRWLKGFLHTWLVHMRSPLSLMRELGASGFWIMQCLSIGVFASALLHPFLLVHALWFFLSGEARAQLPMPLHGLAIGLNGAILILGYAAAILCAKSGLRKLGYRHWFGTLLSMPFYWMLMTPAAWLALWDFLVRPHHWHKTEHGLSAVLRRRSTRASSP
;
A
#
# COMPACT_ATOMS: atom_id res chain seq x y z
N MET A 1 27.78 15.41 -23.28
CA MET A 1 27.00 14.73 -22.22
C MET A 1 25.79 13.94 -22.75
N PRO A 2 24.89 14.47 -23.61
CA PRO A 2 23.78 13.66 -24.14
C PRO A 2 24.25 12.39 -24.87
N ASP A 3 25.27 12.51 -25.75
CA ASP A 3 25.78 11.38 -26.52
C ASP A 3 26.44 10.29 -25.65
N ALA A 4 27.13 10.70 -24.58
CA ALA A 4 27.74 9.77 -23.62
C ALA A 4 26.69 8.95 -22.79
N LEU A 5 25.44 9.42 -22.72
CA LEU A 5 24.36 8.76 -21.99
C LEU A 5 23.55 7.78 -22.87
N GLN A 6 23.71 7.81 -24.18
CA GLN A 6 22.92 6.99 -25.11
C GLN A 6 23.32 5.51 -25.13
N CYS A 7 24.63 5.22 -24.97
CA CYS A 7 25.19 3.87 -25.13
C CYS A 7 25.85 3.34 -23.86
N LEU A 8 25.28 3.58 -22.67
CA LEU A 8 25.88 3.17 -21.42
C LEU A 8 25.75 1.66 -21.18
N ALA A 9 26.86 1.03 -20.81
CA ALA A 9 26.82 -0.31 -20.22
C ALA A 9 26.00 -0.34 -18.91
N PRO A 10 25.43 -1.49 -18.52
CA PRO A 10 24.62 -1.59 -17.30
C PRO A 10 25.30 -1.06 -16.03
N ALA A 11 26.61 -1.30 -15.88
CA ALA A 11 27.40 -0.79 -14.76
C ALA A 11 27.49 0.74 -14.76
N ASP A 12 27.74 1.35 -15.91
CA ASP A 12 27.82 2.81 -16.06
C ASP A 12 26.46 3.46 -15.85
N ARG A 13 25.36 2.80 -16.24
CA ARG A 13 24.00 3.25 -15.97
C ARG A 13 23.74 3.40 -14.46
N GLN A 14 24.25 2.47 -13.63
CA GLN A 14 24.15 2.59 -12.18
C GLN A 14 24.98 3.74 -11.62
N LEU A 15 26.19 3.96 -12.14
CA LEU A 15 27.01 5.12 -11.75
C LEU A 15 26.28 6.43 -12.02
N VAL A 16 25.68 6.57 -13.20
CA VAL A 16 24.91 7.77 -13.56
C VAL A 16 23.71 7.92 -12.63
N LEU A 17 22.84 6.94 -12.53
CA LEU A 17 21.53 7.10 -11.86
C LEU A 17 21.66 7.20 -10.34
N ARG A 18 22.48 6.34 -9.72
CA ARG A 18 22.59 6.25 -8.25
C ARG A 18 23.65 7.18 -7.66
N HIS A 19 24.78 7.32 -8.36
CA HIS A 19 25.93 8.05 -7.82
C HIS A 19 26.15 9.41 -8.48
N LYS A 20 25.37 9.76 -9.54
CA LYS A 20 25.48 11.04 -10.26
C LYS A 20 26.90 11.26 -10.86
N ILE A 21 27.52 10.17 -11.29
CA ILE A 21 28.83 10.14 -11.94
C ILE A 21 28.61 9.84 -13.43
N VAL A 22 29.07 10.70 -14.31
CA VAL A 22 28.85 10.61 -15.75
C VAL A 22 30.19 10.48 -16.47
N ALA A 23 30.35 9.46 -17.33
CA ALA A 23 31.44 9.39 -18.26
C ALA A 23 31.27 10.49 -19.33
N ILE A 24 32.25 11.35 -19.51
CA ILE A 24 32.19 12.50 -20.44
C ILE A 24 33.13 12.39 -21.62
N ALA A 25 34.17 11.57 -21.51
CA ALA A 25 35.10 11.31 -22.62
C ALA A 25 35.69 9.90 -22.49
N PHE A 26 35.86 9.24 -23.63
CA PHE A 26 36.50 7.94 -23.76
C PHE A 26 37.79 8.14 -24.57
N LEU A 27 38.91 8.00 -23.91
CA LEU A 27 40.24 8.06 -24.53
C LEU A 27 40.85 6.65 -24.60
N PRO A 28 41.79 6.36 -25.48
CA PRO A 28 42.44 5.05 -25.51
C PRO A 28 43.00 4.67 -24.14
N GLY A 29 42.48 3.59 -23.57
CA GLY A 29 42.86 3.08 -22.23
C GLY A 29 42.35 3.88 -21.03
N MET A 30 41.53 4.93 -21.22
CA MET A 30 41.09 5.78 -20.11
C MET A 30 39.69 6.39 -20.32
N THR A 31 38.84 6.31 -19.32
CA THR A 31 37.54 7.03 -19.27
C THR A 31 37.63 8.21 -18.31
N LEU A 32 37.18 9.38 -18.76
CA LEU A 32 37.08 10.58 -17.94
C LEU A 32 35.65 10.79 -17.44
N TYR A 33 35.52 11.16 -16.17
CA TYR A 33 34.24 11.31 -15.51
C TYR A 33 34.00 12.74 -15.03
N ALA A 34 32.72 13.13 -14.99
CA ALA A 34 32.23 14.32 -14.32
C ALA A 34 31.25 13.93 -13.19
N CYS A 35 31.25 14.72 -12.14
CA CYS A 35 30.42 14.49 -10.96
C CYS A 35 29.45 15.65 -10.72
N ALA A 36 28.19 15.34 -10.38
CA ALA A 36 27.20 16.39 -10.14
C ALA A 36 27.12 16.83 -8.66
N THR A 37 27.77 16.11 -7.75
CA THR A 37 27.78 16.44 -6.31
C THR A 37 29.14 16.14 -5.68
N VAL A 38 29.42 16.74 -4.53
CA VAL A 38 30.64 16.44 -3.74
C VAL A 38 30.70 14.97 -3.33
N GLU A 39 29.55 14.40 -3.01
CA GLU A 39 29.42 12.98 -2.65
C GLU A 39 29.74 12.07 -3.85
N ALA A 40 29.26 12.43 -5.04
CA ALA A 40 29.59 11.74 -6.28
C ALA A 40 31.10 11.74 -6.53
N GLU A 41 31.78 12.85 -6.27
CA GLU A 41 33.23 12.94 -6.42
C GLU A 41 33.97 12.06 -5.41
N ARG A 42 33.54 12.02 -4.13
CA ARG A 42 34.12 11.12 -3.14
C ARG A 42 33.94 9.66 -3.53
N GLU A 43 32.78 9.30 -4.01
CA GLU A 43 32.49 7.94 -4.47
C GLU A 43 33.29 7.57 -5.72
N ALA A 44 33.41 8.48 -6.68
CA ALA A 44 34.25 8.29 -7.87
C ALA A 44 35.72 8.04 -7.49
N ARG A 45 36.27 8.84 -6.56
CA ARG A 45 37.63 8.65 -6.04
C ARG A 45 37.82 7.31 -5.32
N ARG A 46 36.85 6.87 -4.50
CA ARG A 46 36.88 5.54 -3.87
C ARG A 46 36.93 4.41 -4.89
N ARG A 47 36.31 4.58 -6.02
CA ARG A 47 36.30 3.61 -7.14
C ARG A 47 37.50 3.74 -8.09
N GLY A 48 38.42 4.65 -7.83
CA GLY A 48 39.57 4.90 -8.69
C GLY A 48 39.21 5.56 -10.03
N LEU A 49 38.04 6.20 -10.14
CA LEU A 49 37.59 6.86 -11.37
C LEU A 49 38.26 8.23 -11.53
N ARG A 50 38.70 8.55 -12.74
CA ARG A 50 39.36 9.81 -13.02
C ARG A 50 38.37 10.94 -13.27
N VAL A 51 38.12 11.73 -12.24
CA VAL A 51 37.23 12.88 -12.30
C VAL A 51 37.99 14.10 -12.80
N VAL A 52 37.47 14.74 -13.82
CA VAL A 52 38.09 15.91 -14.46
C VAL A 52 37.26 17.17 -14.37
N SER A 53 35.97 17.07 -14.09
CA SER A 53 35.07 18.22 -13.98
C SER A 53 33.90 18.00 -13.03
N ARG A 54 33.29 19.11 -12.63
CA ARG A 54 31.97 19.11 -11.97
C ARG A 54 30.94 19.68 -12.93
N ILE A 55 29.72 19.12 -12.84
CA ILE A 55 28.56 19.60 -13.59
C ILE A 55 27.50 20.07 -12.59
N ALA A 56 26.73 21.08 -12.96
CA ALA A 56 25.62 21.52 -12.11
C ALA A 56 24.57 20.41 -11.99
N LEU A 57 24.03 20.22 -10.79
CA LEU A 57 23.04 19.18 -10.51
C LEU A 57 21.79 19.34 -11.41
N VAL A 58 21.41 20.59 -11.71
CA VAL A 58 20.28 20.90 -12.61
C VAL A 58 20.55 20.40 -14.03
N ASP A 59 21.78 20.62 -14.55
CA ASP A 59 22.15 20.18 -15.89
C ASP A 59 22.27 18.66 -15.97
N TYR A 60 22.76 18.02 -14.89
CA TYR A 60 22.76 16.57 -14.77
C TYR A 60 21.34 16.02 -14.87
N HIS A 61 20.40 16.50 -14.04
CA HIS A 61 19.02 16.03 -14.07
C HIS A 61 18.33 16.29 -15.40
N ARG A 62 18.58 17.45 -16.02
CA ARG A 62 18.06 17.77 -17.35
C ARG A 62 18.56 16.78 -18.40
N ALA A 63 19.86 16.48 -18.41
CA ALA A 63 20.46 15.56 -19.39
C ALA A 63 19.96 14.11 -19.19
N VAL A 64 19.94 13.61 -17.97
CA VAL A 64 19.41 12.28 -17.66
C VAL A 64 17.95 12.17 -18.08
N ARG A 65 17.12 13.19 -17.80
CA ARG A 65 15.72 13.20 -18.20
C ARG A 65 15.55 13.20 -19.72
N LEU A 66 16.30 14.01 -20.45
CA LEU A 66 16.20 14.10 -21.92
C LEU A 66 16.66 12.81 -22.60
N VAL A 67 17.75 12.22 -22.15
CA VAL A 67 18.38 11.08 -22.83
C VAL A 67 17.80 9.74 -22.33
N MET A 68 17.73 9.55 -21.03
CA MET A 68 17.32 8.27 -20.40
C MET A 68 15.84 8.26 -19.99
N GLY A 69 15.23 9.43 -19.85
CA GLY A 69 13.85 9.56 -19.34
C GLY A 69 12.82 8.67 -20.05
N PRO A 70 12.77 8.64 -21.40
CA PRO A 70 11.80 7.81 -22.12
C PRO A 70 11.99 6.30 -21.87
N SER A 71 13.23 5.82 -21.81
CA SER A 71 13.53 4.41 -21.53
C SER A 71 13.24 4.05 -20.07
N LEU A 72 13.62 4.90 -19.12
CA LEU A 72 13.34 4.73 -17.71
C LEU A 72 11.83 4.76 -17.43
N LEU A 73 11.09 5.65 -18.08
CA LEU A 73 9.64 5.72 -17.96
C LEU A 73 8.97 4.45 -18.50
N ARG A 74 9.40 3.96 -19.67
CA ARG A 74 8.89 2.70 -20.24
C ARG A 74 9.15 1.53 -19.29
N GLU A 75 10.34 1.45 -18.73
CA GLU A 75 10.70 0.43 -17.74
C GLU A 75 9.84 0.58 -16.46
N ALA A 76 9.69 1.79 -15.92
CA ALA A 76 8.89 2.07 -14.74
C ALA A 76 7.42 1.65 -14.91
N VAL A 77 6.86 1.79 -16.11
CA VAL A 77 5.46 1.46 -16.40
C VAL A 77 5.29 -0.03 -16.75
N TYR A 78 6.16 -0.60 -17.56
CA TYR A 78 5.88 -1.89 -18.21
C TYR A 78 6.75 -3.05 -17.73
N HIS A 79 7.75 -2.82 -16.87
CA HIS A 79 8.67 -3.87 -16.45
C HIS A 79 7.93 -5.11 -15.88
N LEU A 80 7.07 -4.91 -14.89
CA LEU A 80 6.29 -6.01 -14.28
C LEU A 80 5.39 -6.70 -15.31
N ALA A 81 4.66 -5.91 -16.11
CA ALA A 81 3.75 -6.45 -17.13
C ALA A 81 4.48 -7.20 -18.26
N ALA A 82 5.73 -6.87 -18.55
CA ALA A 82 6.56 -7.54 -19.56
C ALA A 82 7.24 -8.79 -19.01
N THR A 83 7.76 -8.74 -17.78
CA THR A 83 8.51 -9.85 -17.18
C THR A 83 7.62 -10.88 -16.49
N ARG A 84 6.52 -10.44 -15.89
CA ARG A 84 5.56 -11.26 -15.14
C ARG A 84 4.12 -10.85 -15.44
N PRO A 85 3.62 -11.06 -16.68
CA PRO A 85 2.30 -10.59 -17.12
C PRO A 85 1.15 -11.14 -16.25
N ALA A 86 1.31 -12.35 -15.71
CA ALA A 86 0.35 -12.97 -14.80
C ALA A 86 0.19 -12.22 -13.47
N LEU A 87 1.17 -11.40 -13.06
CA LEU A 87 1.18 -10.65 -11.81
C LEU A 87 0.93 -9.15 -11.99
N SER A 88 0.56 -8.67 -13.19
CA SER A 88 0.27 -7.26 -13.44
C SER A 88 -1.21 -7.04 -13.75
N ALA A 89 -1.82 -6.02 -13.15
CA ALA A 89 -3.19 -5.60 -13.38
C ALA A 89 -3.41 -4.88 -14.74
N ARG A 90 -2.41 -4.84 -15.62
CA ARG A 90 -2.53 -4.23 -16.95
C ARG A 90 -3.69 -4.80 -17.76
N VAL A 91 -3.88 -6.11 -17.74
CA VAL A 91 -5.03 -6.80 -18.29
C VAL A 91 -5.99 -7.10 -17.15
N ARG A 92 -7.24 -6.65 -17.25
CA ARG A 92 -8.25 -6.81 -16.17
C ARG A 92 -8.61 -8.25 -15.90
N LEU A 93 -9.09 -8.93 -16.93
CA LEU A 93 -9.54 -10.32 -16.90
C LEU A 93 -8.85 -11.07 -18.02
N TRP A 94 -8.34 -12.23 -17.69
CA TRP A 94 -7.85 -13.16 -18.70
C TRP A 94 -9.02 -13.93 -19.31
N PRO A 95 -8.88 -14.44 -20.55
CA PRO A 95 -9.94 -15.21 -21.21
C PRO A 95 -10.44 -16.38 -20.36
N GLU A 96 -9.54 -17.08 -19.66
CA GLU A 96 -9.85 -18.22 -18.79
C GLU A 96 -10.72 -17.78 -17.59
N GLN A 97 -10.44 -16.62 -17.02
CA GLN A 97 -11.25 -16.05 -15.91
C GLN A 97 -12.63 -15.65 -16.41
N LEU A 98 -12.72 -15.04 -17.59
CA LEU A 98 -14.01 -14.70 -18.20
C LEU A 98 -14.83 -15.95 -18.49
N LEU A 99 -14.20 -16.98 -19.06
CA LEU A 99 -14.84 -18.27 -19.31
C LEU A 99 -15.33 -18.91 -18.01
N ALA A 100 -14.51 -18.90 -16.94
CA ALA A 100 -14.90 -19.43 -15.63
C ALA A 100 -16.13 -18.69 -15.06
N VAL A 101 -16.18 -17.35 -15.18
CA VAL A 101 -17.35 -16.57 -14.75
C VAL A 101 -18.58 -16.92 -15.59
N LEU A 102 -18.45 -17.02 -16.91
CA LEU A 102 -19.56 -17.39 -17.80
C LEU A 102 -20.08 -18.80 -17.50
N LEU A 103 -19.19 -19.76 -17.29
CA LEU A 103 -19.56 -21.14 -16.90
C LEU A 103 -20.27 -21.15 -15.53
N LEU A 104 -19.77 -20.38 -14.55
CA LEU A 104 -20.42 -20.27 -13.24
C LEU A 104 -21.84 -19.70 -13.34
N VAL A 105 -22.01 -18.64 -14.14
CA VAL A 105 -23.33 -18.05 -14.40
C VAL A 105 -24.24 -19.06 -15.10
N LEU A 106 -23.74 -19.78 -16.13
CA LEU A 106 -24.51 -20.80 -16.82
C LEU A 106 -24.94 -21.92 -15.88
N VAL A 107 -24.02 -22.45 -15.06
CA VAL A 107 -24.33 -23.48 -14.06
C VAL A 107 -25.36 -22.98 -13.05
N ALA A 108 -25.22 -21.75 -12.57
CA ALA A 108 -26.18 -21.14 -11.64
C ALA A 108 -27.58 -20.98 -12.28
N MET A 109 -27.63 -20.57 -13.56
CA MET A 109 -28.90 -20.47 -14.31
C MET A 109 -29.53 -21.86 -14.51
N LEU A 110 -28.77 -22.87 -14.95
CA LEU A 110 -29.27 -24.23 -15.13
C LEU A 110 -29.74 -24.83 -13.80
N ALA A 111 -28.97 -24.65 -12.73
CA ALA A 111 -29.38 -25.08 -11.39
C ALA A 111 -30.67 -24.38 -10.96
N GLY A 112 -30.82 -23.08 -11.22
CA GLY A 112 -32.05 -22.33 -10.94
C GLY A 112 -33.27 -22.80 -11.77
N LEU A 113 -33.06 -23.26 -12.99
CA LEU A 113 -34.12 -23.80 -13.85
C LEU A 113 -34.51 -25.23 -13.49
N MET A 114 -33.55 -26.04 -12.99
CA MET A 114 -33.77 -27.46 -12.71
C MET A 114 -34.10 -27.78 -11.26
N SER A 115 -33.89 -26.82 -10.35
CA SER A 115 -34.06 -27.01 -8.92
C SER A 115 -35.22 -26.14 -8.39
N GLU A 116 -35.88 -26.63 -7.35
CA GLU A 116 -36.79 -25.78 -6.59
C GLU A 116 -36.01 -24.59 -6.01
N ALA A 117 -36.59 -23.39 -6.05
CA ALA A 117 -35.97 -22.15 -5.60
C ALA A 117 -35.41 -22.24 -4.15
N GLY A 118 -36.05 -23.06 -3.31
CA GLY A 118 -35.60 -23.31 -1.94
C GLY A 118 -34.22 -23.96 -1.84
N TYR A 119 -33.89 -24.94 -2.68
CA TYR A 119 -32.56 -25.59 -2.67
C TYR A 119 -31.46 -24.69 -3.20
N VAL A 120 -31.76 -23.90 -4.24
CA VAL A 120 -30.79 -22.89 -4.76
C VAL A 120 -30.48 -21.86 -3.67
N TYR A 121 -31.51 -21.35 -3.01
CA TYR A 121 -31.37 -20.43 -1.90
C TYR A 121 -30.55 -21.04 -0.75
N LEU A 122 -30.86 -22.26 -0.32
CA LEU A 122 -30.14 -22.96 0.72
C LEU A 122 -28.65 -23.11 0.38
N THR A 123 -28.34 -23.53 -0.83
CA THR A 123 -26.97 -23.73 -1.30
C THR A 123 -26.18 -22.41 -1.30
N LEU A 124 -26.76 -21.34 -1.86
CA LEU A 124 -26.14 -20.02 -1.88
C LEU A 124 -25.96 -19.45 -0.47
N SER A 125 -26.96 -19.66 0.40
CA SER A 125 -26.91 -19.24 1.80
C SER A 125 -25.81 -19.95 2.59
N LEU A 126 -25.64 -21.26 2.41
CA LEU A 126 -24.59 -22.04 3.07
C LEU A 126 -23.20 -21.67 2.55
N LEU A 127 -23.02 -21.55 1.23
CA LEU A 127 -21.74 -21.14 0.64
C LEU A 127 -21.34 -19.73 1.07
N GLY A 128 -22.29 -18.79 1.02
CA GLY A 128 -22.08 -17.44 1.51
C GLY A 128 -21.78 -17.40 2.99
N GLY A 129 -22.55 -18.13 3.80
CA GLY A 129 -22.34 -18.27 5.24
C GLY A 129 -20.95 -18.82 5.58
N MET A 130 -20.52 -19.88 4.92
CA MET A 130 -19.17 -20.44 5.09
C MET A 130 -18.08 -19.42 4.76
N PHE A 131 -18.23 -18.68 3.66
CA PHE A 131 -17.28 -17.64 3.27
C PHE A 131 -17.22 -16.51 4.32
N PHE A 132 -18.35 -16.03 4.80
CA PHE A 132 -18.39 -15.03 5.87
C PHE A 132 -17.86 -15.56 7.20
N ALA A 133 -18.13 -16.82 7.54
CA ALA A 133 -17.55 -17.46 8.73
C ALA A 133 -16.03 -17.44 8.70
N MET A 134 -15.40 -17.65 7.54
CA MET A 134 -13.97 -17.54 7.40
C MET A 134 -13.45 -16.11 7.64
N THR A 135 -14.15 -15.08 7.13
CA THR A 135 -13.78 -13.68 7.41
C THR A 135 -13.92 -13.32 8.88
N VAL A 136 -14.91 -13.89 9.58
CA VAL A 136 -15.08 -13.76 11.03
C VAL A 136 -13.97 -14.49 11.78
N ALA A 137 -13.61 -15.71 11.34
CA ALA A 137 -12.51 -16.48 11.92
C ALA A 137 -11.17 -15.73 11.88
N VAL A 138 -10.87 -15.02 10.79
CA VAL A 138 -9.67 -14.15 10.68
C VAL A 138 -9.68 -13.05 11.75
N ARG A 139 -10.83 -12.43 12.03
CA ARG A 139 -10.96 -11.43 13.11
C ARG A 139 -10.78 -12.03 14.49
N ILE A 140 -11.37 -13.21 14.73
CA ILE A 140 -11.20 -13.95 15.99
C ILE A 140 -9.74 -14.35 16.18
N PHE A 141 -9.09 -14.85 15.12
CA PHE A 141 -7.66 -15.17 15.12
C PHE A 141 -6.80 -13.94 15.46
N ALA A 142 -7.16 -12.75 14.94
CA ALA A 142 -6.47 -11.51 15.27
C ALA A 142 -6.59 -11.11 16.75
N LEU A 143 -7.63 -11.58 17.47
CA LEU A 143 -7.82 -11.37 18.90
C LEU A 143 -7.06 -12.36 19.78
N ALA A 144 -6.50 -13.43 19.20
CA ALA A 144 -5.79 -14.46 19.96
C ALA A 144 -4.57 -13.84 20.68
N PRO A 145 -4.32 -14.22 21.95
CA PRO A 145 -3.11 -13.82 22.66
C PRO A 145 -1.88 -14.47 21.99
N GLY A 146 -0.89 -13.68 21.60
CA GLY A 146 0.35 -14.25 21.03
C GLY A 146 1.12 -13.34 20.11
N ALA A 147 0.49 -12.51 19.30
CA ALA A 147 1.21 -11.53 18.51
C ALA A 147 1.58 -10.31 19.37
N ALA A 148 2.54 -10.46 20.22
CA ALA A 148 3.28 -9.31 20.70
C ALA A 148 4.15 -8.83 19.52
N VAL A 149 3.68 -7.82 18.76
CA VAL A 149 4.59 -6.97 18.00
C VAL A 149 5.82 -6.76 18.87
N GLN A 150 6.99 -7.07 18.36
CA GLN A 150 8.22 -7.24 19.15
C GLN A 150 8.30 -6.27 20.34
N LYS A 151 8.03 -6.76 21.55
CA LYS A 151 8.17 -5.99 22.80
C LYS A 151 9.62 -5.71 23.15
N ARG A 152 10.57 -6.39 22.49
CA ARG A 152 11.99 -6.13 22.69
C ARG A 152 12.40 -4.95 21.83
N PRO A 153 12.97 -3.90 22.42
CA PRO A 153 13.59 -2.87 21.61
C PRO A 153 14.61 -3.55 20.68
N PRO A 154 14.67 -3.15 19.40
CA PRO A 154 15.67 -3.69 18.51
C PRO A 154 17.06 -3.39 19.10
N PRO A 155 18.06 -4.25 18.85
CA PRO A 155 19.41 -4.01 19.34
C PRO A 155 19.90 -2.65 18.84
N ALA A 156 20.61 -1.91 19.70
CA ALA A 156 21.18 -0.64 19.30
C ALA A 156 22.19 -0.87 18.16
N ILE A 157 22.00 -0.20 17.04
CA ILE A 157 22.97 -0.20 15.95
C ILE A 157 23.94 0.97 16.15
N LEU A 158 25.23 0.73 16.05
CA LEU A 158 26.25 1.78 15.98
C LEU A 158 26.01 2.63 14.75
N GLN A 159 26.16 3.96 14.87
CA GLN A 159 25.88 4.89 13.76
C GLN A 159 26.73 4.58 12.51
N ASP A 160 27.94 4.10 12.70
CA ASP A 160 28.87 3.79 11.60
C ASP A 160 28.44 2.55 10.81
N THR A 161 27.68 1.64 11.38
CA THR A 161 27.19 0.42 10.72
C THR A 161 25.81 0.58 10.08
N LEU A 162 25.14 1.73 10.28
CA LEU A 162 23.87 1.99 9.63
C LEU A 162 24.00 1.95 8.10
N PRO A 163 23.09 1.29 7.38
CA PRO A 163 23.10 1.28 5.91
C PRO A 163 22.68 2.63 5.32
N VAL A 164 22.92 2.85 4.04
CA VAL A 164 22.30 3.96 3.30
C VAL A 164 20.80 3.65 3.20
N TYR A 165 19.97 4.63 3.54
CA TYR A 165 18.52 4.53 3.53
C TYR A 165 17.93 5.49 2.51
N SER A 166 17.22 4.97 1.51
CA SER A 166 16.46 5.79 0.56
C SER A 166 15.04 6.01 1.06
N VAL A 167 14.55 7.23 0.93
CA VAL A 167 13.18 7.64 1.25
C VAL A 167 12.54 8.17 -0.02
N LEU A 168 11.48 7.54 -0.50
CA LEU A 168 10.73 7.96 -1.67
C LEU A 168 9.48 8.73 -1.25
N VAL A 169 9.31 9.93 -1.77
CA VAL A 169 8.21 10.83 -1.40
C VAL A 169 7.53 11.33 -2.69
N PRO A 170 6.49 10.65 -3.17
CA PRO A 170 5.74 11.08 -4.34
C PRO A 170 4.84 12.27 -4.00
N LEU A 171 4.95 13.34 -4.78
CA LEU A 171 4.23 14.60 -4.59
C LEU A 171 3.46 14.96 -5.86
N PHE A 172 2.15 15.15 -5.74
CA PHE A 172 1.32 15.56 -6.87
C PHE A 172 0.16 16.45 -6.42
N ARG A 173 0.21 17.75 -6.74
CA ARG A 173 -0.81 18.76 -6.38
C ARG A 173 -1.09 18.85 -4.88
N GLU A 174 -0.05 18.91 -4.05
CA GLU A 174 -0.11 18.84 -2.59
C GLU A 174 0.73 19.92 -1.90
N THR A 175 0.71 21.13 -2.48
CA THR A 175 1.48 22.28 -1.94
C THR A 175 1.06 22.65 -0.52
N ALA A 176 -0.19 22.41 -0.13
CA ALA A 176 -0.71 22.74 1.19
C ALA A 176 -0.03 22.00 2.35
N VAL A 177 0.47 20.79 2.12
CA VAL A 177 1.11 19.94 3.14
C VAL A 177 2.64 19.92 3.06
N LEU A 178 3.22 20.58 2.04
CA LEU A 178 4.65 20.50 1.73
C LEU A 178 5.56 20.92 2.91
N HIS A 179 5.26 22.01 3.60
CA HIS A 179 6.06 22.47 4.74
C HIS A 179 6.01 21.50 5.92
N GLN A 180 4.84 20.90 6.19
CA GLN A 180 4.70 19.89 7.24
C GLN A 180 5.49 18.65 6.92
N LEU A 181 5.37 18.16 5.69
CA LEU A 181 6.12 17.00 5.19
C LEU A 181 7.63 17.21 5.35
N LEU A 182 8.16 18.31 4.84
CA LEU A 182 9.59 18.61 4.95
C LEU A 182 10.05 18.72 6.40
N GLY A 183 9.23 19.34 7.27
CA GLY A 183 9.48 19.36 8.71
C GLY A 183 9.58 17.96 9.33
N GLY A 184 8.70 17.05 8.94
CA GLY A 184 8.71 15.65 9.35
C GLY A 184 9.95 14.90 8.85
N LEU A 185 10.30 15.07 7.58
CA LEU A 185 11.47 14.43 6.96
C LEU A 185 12.79 14.95 7.54
N MET A 186 12.93 16.25 7.75
CA MET A 186 14.10 16.85 8.39
C MET A 186 14.24 16.47 9.87
N ALA A 187 13.13 16.10 10.53
CA ALA A 187 13.15 15.63 11.91
C ALA A 187 13.61 14.18 12.06
N LEU A 188 13.78 13.43 10.97
CA LEU A 188 14.25 12.04 11.00
C LEU A 188 15.64 11.94 11.61
N ASN A 189 15.77 11.12 12.65
CA ASN A 189 17.04 10.86 13.32
C ASN A 189 17.85 9.81 12.56
N TYR A 190 18.50 10.22 11.46
CA TYR A 190 19.38 9.35 10.68
C TYR A 190 20.59 10.15 10.20
N PRO A 191 21.81 9.58 10.09
CA PRO A 191 22.97 10.34 9.62
C PRO A 191 22.74 10.88 8.20
N ALA A 192 22.89 12.19 8.00
CA ALA A 192 22.62 12.85 6.72
C ALA A 192 23.41 12.23 5.55
N ALA A 193 24.68 11.83 5.78
CA ALA A 193 25.51 11.17 4.75
C ALA A 193 24.98 9.78 4.32
N LYS A 194 24.12 9.15 5.13
CA LYS A 194 23.49 7.85 4.88
C LYS A 194 22.00 7.95 4.55
N LEU A 195 21.46 9.16 4.48
CA LEU A 195 20.08 9.45 4.13
C LEU A 195 20.00 9.92 2.67
N ASP A 196 19.06 9.39 1.92
CA ASP A 196 18.86 9.63 0.50
C ASP A 196 17.38 9.87 0.21
N ILE A 197 16.92 11.12 0.35
CA ILE A 197 15.50 11.48 0.21
C ILE A 197 15.22 11.91 -1.23
N LYS A 198 14.29 11.25 -1.91
CA LYS A 198 13.83 11.54 -3.27
C LYS A 198 12.46 12.20 -3.21
N LEU A 199 12.39 13.51 -3.46
CA LEU A 199 11.13 14.21 -3.73
C LEU A 199 10.75 13.96 -5.18
N ILE A 200 9.65 13.24 -5.41
CA ILE A 200 9.26 12.75 -6.73
C ILE A 200 8.12 13.61 -7.25
N LEU A 201 8.39 14.35 -8.31
CA LEU A 201 7.46 15.31 -8.91
C LEU A 201 7.05 14.84 -10.31
N GLU A 202 5.78 15.01 -10.66
CA GLU A 202 5.33 14.80 -12.04
C GLU A 202 5.71 16.01 -12.92
N GLU A 203 6.17 15.77 -14.14
CA GLU A 203 6.51 16.82 -15.11
C GLU A 203 5.33 17.76 -15.40
N THR A 204 4.11 17.23 -15.33
CA THR A 204 2.87 17.97 -15.55
C THR A 204 2.48 18.89 -14.39
N ASP A 205 3.11 18.77 -13.21
CA ASP A 205 2.79 19.56 -12.02
C ASP A 205 3.79 20.70 -11.80
N VAL A 206 3.74 21.70 -12.67
CA VAL A 206 4.63 22.88 -12.62
C VAL A 206 4.48 23.66 -11.32
N THR A 207 3.29 23.69 -10.73
CA THR A 207 3.03 24.39 -9.46
C THR A 207 3.82 23.76 -8.33
N MET A 208 3.78 22.43 -8.21
CA MET A 208 4.56 21.71 -7.20
C MET A 208 6.06 21.83 -7.43
N GLN A 209 6.52 21.78 -8.68
CA GLN A 209 7.93 21.98 -9.03
C GLN A 209 8.44 23.36 -8.58
N ARG A 210 7.67 24.43 -8.82
CA ARG A 210 8.02 25.79 -8.36
C ARG A 210 8.04 25.89 -6.85
N ALA A 211 7.05 25.29 -6.17
CA ALA A 211 6.99 25.29 -4.71
C ALA A 211 8.20 24.61 -4.08
N VAL A 212 8.62 23.44 -4.61
CA VAL A 212 9.80 22.72 -4.13
C VAL A 212 11.10 23.45 -4.47
N ALA A 213 11.22 24.04 -5.67
CA ALA A 213 12.39 24.78 -6.09
C ALA A 213 12.67 26.05 -5.28
N ALA A 214 11.63 26.63 -4.65
CA ALA A 214 11.74 27.80 -3.78
C ALA A 214 12.30 27.50 -2.37
N LEU A 215 12.46 26.20 -2.02
CA LEU A 215 12.87 25.79 -0.68
C LEU A 215 14.36 25.47 -0.61
N PRO A 216 15.06 25.88 0.48
CA PRO A 216 16.45 25.50 0.71
C PRO A 216 16.53 24.03 1.17
N LEU A 217 16.69 23.11 0.23
CA LEU A 217 16.77 21.69 0.55
C LEU A 217 18.20 21.30 0.94
N PRO A 218 18.40 20.52 2.02
CA PRO A 218 19.70 19.94 2.37
C PRO A 218 20.24 19.00 1.28
N GLU A 219 21.56 18.76 1.25
CA GLU A 219 22.24 17.95 0.21
C GLU A 219 21.73 16.51 0.08
N HIS A 220 21.18 15.92 1.13
CA HIS A 220 20.61 14.57 1.12
C HIS A 220 19.20 14.51 0.51
N PHE A 221 18.62 15.63 0.11
CA PHE A 221 17.41 15.70 -0.69
C PHE A 221 17.75 15.78 -2.18
N ASP A 222 16.99 15.07 -2.97
CA ASP A 222 17.13 15.01 -4.42
C ASP A 222 15.76 15.11 -5.09
N VAL A 223 15.60 15.99 -6.05
CA VAL A 223 14.34 16.23 -6.74
C VAL A 223 14.33 15.44 -8.04
N ILE A 224 13.45 14.47 -8.14
CA ILE A 224 13.27 13.61 -9.31
C ILE A 224 12.00 14.03 -10.05
N ILE A 225 12.16 14.56 -11.26
CA ILE A 225 11.03 14.91 -12.14
C ILE A 225 10.72 13.71 -13.04
N VAL A 226 9.55 13.12 -12.85
CA VAL A 226 9.07 11.99 -13.65
C VAL A 226 8.47 12.51 -14.95
N PRO A 227 8.92 12.04 -16.13
CA PRO A 227 8.37 12.46 -17.42
C PRO A 227 6.86 12.16 -17.52
N ALA A 228 6.15 12.98 -18.28
CA ALA A 228 4.73 12.77 -18.55
C ALA A 228 4.48 11.43 -19.23
N GLY A 229 3.50 10.67 -18.73
CA GLY A 229 3.17 9.34 -19.28
C GLY A 229 2.02 8.67 -18.56
N LYS A 230 1.35 7.76 -19.27
CA LYS A 230 0.21 6.98 -18.75
C LYS A 230 0.65 5.57 -18.34
N PRO A 231 0.03 5.00 -17.29
CA PRO A 231 -0.92 5.62 -16.37
C PRO A 231 -0.23 6.65 -15.47
N GLN A 232 -0.92 7.75 -15.11
CA GLN A 232 -0.41 8.72 -14.15
C GLN A 232 -0.78 8.27 -12.74
N THR A 233 0.11 7.50 -12.12
CA THR A 233 -0.12 6.84 -10.83
C THR A 233 1.11 6.93 -9.94
N LYS A 234 0.88 6.84 -8.62
CA LYS A 234 1.95 6.80 -7.61
C LYS A 234 2.97 5.68 -7.89
N PRO A 235 2.57 4.42 -8.17
CA PRO A 235 3.53 3.34 -8.45
C PRO A 235 4.41 3.59 -9.68
N LYS A 236 3.92 4.24 -10.75
CA LYS A 236 4.77 4.66 -11.87
C LYS A 236 5.89 5.59 -11.38
N ALA A 237 5.54 6.59 -10.58
CA ALA A 237 6.50 7.56 -10.07
C ALA A 237 7.52 6.91 -9.12
N LEU A 238 7.06 6.02 -8.23
CA LEU A 238 7.92 5.24 -7.35
C LEU A 238 8.90 4.35 -8.12
N ASN A 239 8.43 3.60 -9.13
CA ASN A 239 9.30 2.76 -9.96
C ASN A 239 10.36 3.57 -10.73
N TYR A 240 9.99 4.75 -11.21
CA TYR A 240 10.94 5.66 -11.86
C TYR A 240 12.02 6.12 -10.88
N ALA A 241 11.60 6.59 -9.69
CA ALA A 241 12.52 7.08 -8.67
C ALA A 241 13.39 5.97 -8.03
N LEU A 242 12.88 4.73 -7.97
CA LEU A 242 13.63 3.57 -7.49
C LEU A 242 14.96 3.37 -8.23
N LYS A 243 15.04 3.76 -9.50
CA LYS A 243 16.30 3.69 -10.29
C LYS A 243 17.37 4.62 -9.77
N PHE A 244 17.00 5.68 -9.07
CA PHE A 244 17.89 6.68 -8.49
C PHE A 244 18.19 6.43 -7.00
N ALA A 245 17.52 5.47 -6.37
CA ALA A 245 17.72 5.13 -4.97
C ALA A 245 19.08 4.50 -4.73
N ARG A 246 19.83 5.03 -3.74
CA ARG A 246 21.19 4.56 -3.38
C ARG A 246 21.18 3.55 -2.24
N GLY A 247 20.11 3.57 -1.42
CA GLY A 247 19.99 2.77 -0.22
C GLY A 247 19.90 1.26 -0.50
N SER A 248 20.45 0.47 0.40
CA SER A 248 20.13 -0.97 0.49
C SER A 248 18.78 -1.21 1.15
N LEU A 249 18.33 -0.24 1.98
CA LEU A 249 16.99 -0.16 2.53
C LEU A 249 16.26 1.05 1.93
N LEU A 250 14.94 0.91 1.81
CA LEU A 250 14.09 1.94 1.21
C LEU A 250 12.76 1.99 1.96
N THR A 251 12.22 3.21 2.12
CA THR A 251 10.83 3.42 2.57
C THR A 251 10.11 4.43 1.70
N ILE A 252 8.78 4.46 1.82
CA ILE A 252 7.91 5.43 1.15
C ILE A 252 7.20 6.21 2.23
N PHE A 253 7.10 7.54 2.05
CA PHE A 253 6.18 8.39 2.81
C PHE A 253 5.29 9.15 1.84
N ASP A 254 4.00 9.21 2.17
CA ASP A 254 3.04 10.05 1.45
C ASP A 254 3.17 11.52 1.90
N SER A 255 2.57 12.42 1.16
CA SER A 255 2.73 13.87 1.36
C SER A 255 2.22 14.38 2.71
N GLU A 256 1.25 13.69 3.32
CA GLU A 256 0.66 14.02 4.62
C GLU A 256 1.32 13.32 5.80
N ASP A 257 2.30 12.45 5.56
CA ASP A 257 2.90 11.59 6.57
C ASP A 257 3.82 12.35 7.54
N ILE A 258 3.68 11.99 8.80
CA ILE A 258 4.56 12.41 9.88
C ILE A 258 5.11 11.15 10.57
N PRO A 259 6.25 10.60 10.09
CA PRO A 259 6.86 9.44 10.72
C PRO A 259 7.50 9.80 12.07
N GLU A 260 7.58 8.82 12.97
CA GLU A 260 8.36 8.96 14.20
C GLU A 260 9.86 9.14 13.89
N ARG A 261 10.51 10.02 14.64
CA ARG A 261 11.90 10.45 14.38
C ARG A 261 12.91 9.29 14.25
N ASN A 262 12.74 8.22 15.02
CA ASN A 262 13.65 7.07 15.06
C ASN A 262 13.23 5.93 14.14
N GLN A 263 12.17 6.09 13.34
CA GLN A 263 11.57 5.01 12.56
C GLN A 263 12.59 4.29 11.66
N LEU A 264 13.43 5.04 10.94
CA LEU A 264 14.45 4.47 10.06
C LEU A 264 15.52 3.67 10.82
N LYS A 265 15.95 4.16 12.00
CA LYS A 265 16.92 3.45 12.84
C LYS A 265 16.35 2.15 13.38
N VAL A 266 15.10 2.18 13.85
CA VAL A 266 14.39 1.00 14.34
C VAL A 266 14.24 -0.04 13.23
N ALA A 267 13.79 0.37 12.05
CA ALA A 267 13.67 -0.52 10.90
C ALA A 267 15.04 -1.12 10.49
N ALA A 268 16.08 -0.29 10.40
CA ALA A 268 17.44 -0.75 10.08
C ALA A 268 17.95 -1.78 11.11
N ALA A 269 17.67 -1.56 12.41
CA ALA A 269 18.05 -2.48 13.49
C ALA A 269 17.34 -3.83 13.37
N ILE A 270 16.05 -3.83 13.04
CA ILE A 270 15.30 -5.06 12.83
C ILE A 270 15.84 -5.82 11.62
N PHE A 271 16.06 -5.15 10.49
CA PHE A 271 16.63 -5.78 9.30
C PHE A 271 18.03 -6.36 9.53
N ALA A 272 18.87 -5.69 10.35
CA ALA A 272 20.19 -6.20 10.70
C ALA A 272 20.16 -7.43 11.62
N SER A 273 19.09 -7.58 12.42
CA SER A 273 18.92 -8.71 13.35
C SER A 273 18.18 -9.90 12.76
N ARG A 274 17.70 -9.79 11.52
CA ARG A 274 16.88 -10.80 10.84
C ARG A 274 17.54 -11.25 9.54
N ASN A 275 17.16 -12.44 9.09
CA ASN A 275 17.64 -13.02 7.83
C ASN A 275 17.23 -12.17 6.61
N GLU A 276 17.82 -12.46 5.46
CA GLU A 276 17.54 -11.73 4.20
C GLU A 276 16.13 -11.99 3.63
N ASP A 277 15.49 -13.07 4.06
CA ASP A 277 14.09 -13.40 3.70
C ASP A 277 13.07 -12.40 4.27
N LEU A 278 13.42 -11.64 5.32
CA LEU A 278 12.60 -10.50 5.73
C LEU A 278 12.76 -9.36 4.70
N ALA A 279 11.80 -9.27 3.79
CA ALA A 279 11.82 -8.29 2.70
C ALA A 279 11.21 -6.95 3.07
N CYS A 280 10.20 -6.94 3.93
CA CYS A 280 9.44 -5.74 4.25
C CYS A 280 9.08 -5.66 5.75
N LEU A 281 9.11 -4.43 6.26
CA LEU A 281 8.59 -4.06 7.58
C LEU A 281 7.51 -3.00 7.42
N GLN A 282 6.30 -3.27 7.89
CA GLN A 282 5.19 -2.31 7.92
C GLN A 282 5.17 -1.57 9.25
N ALA A 283 5.26 -0.24 9.23
CA ALA A 283 5.03 0.59 10.41
C ALA A 283 3.54 0.72 10.73
N VAL A 284 3.22 1.08 11.96
CA VAL A 284 1.85 1.33 12.38
C VAL A 284 1.35 2.65 11.81
N LEU A 285 0.31 2.61 10.99
CA LEU A 285 -0.38 3.80 10.50
C LEU A 285 -1.47 4.23 11.48
N THR A 286 -1.54 5.52 11.76
CA THR A 286 -2.53 6.13 12.64
C THR A 286 -2.80 7.58 12.22
N PHE A 287 -3.73 8.27 12.88
CA PHE A 287 -4.15 9.61 12.47
C PHE A 287 -3.86 10.67 13.53
N TYR A 288 -3.29 11.82 13.10
CA TYR A 288 -3.06 12.94 14.01
C TYR A 288 -4.35 13.72 14.31
N ASN A 289 -5.39 13.60 13.46
CA ASN A 289 -6.69 14.23 13.62
C ASN A 289 -7.80 13.25 14.02
N ALA A 290 -7.47 12.17 14.72
CA ALA A 290 -8.37 11.08 15.10
C ALA A 290 -9.68 11.53 15.77
N ASN A 291 -9.65 12.64 16.54
CA ASN A 291 -10.79 13.15 17.33
C ASN A 291 -11.57 14.27 16.64
N GLU A 292 -11.30 14.61 15.39
CA GLU A 292 -11.85 15.80 14.74
C GLU A 292 -13.37 15.70 14.51
N ASN A 293 -13.86 14.54 14.07
CA ASN A 293 -15.30 14.27 13.93
C ASN A 293 -15.62 12.78 14.05
N TRP A 294 -16.90 12.40 13.85
CA TRP A 294 -17.35 11.01 13.90
C TRP A 294 -16.65 10.14 12.85
N LEU A 295 -16.49 10.63 11.61
CA LEU A 295 -15.89 9.89 10.51
C LEU A 295 -14.41 9.58 10.78
N THR A 296 -13.65 10.56 11.29
CA THR A 296 -12.23 10.37 11.66
C THR A 296 -12.06 9.38 12.81
N ARG A 297 -12.99 9.36 13.77
CA ARG A 297 -13.01 8.36 14.86
C ARG A 297 -13.27 6.96 14.34
N GLN A 298 -14.23 6.78 13.44
CA GLN A 298 -14.51 5.49 12.81
C GLN A 298 -13.31 4.98 12.02
N PHE A 299 -12.70 5.86 11.24
CA PHE A 299 -11.52 5.54 10.46
C PHE A 299 -10.34 5.16 11.34
N THR A 300 -10.14 5.86 12.46
CA THR A 300 -9.10 5.52 13.45
C THR A 300 -9.36 4.16 14.10
N ALA A 301 -10.61 3.82 14.40
CA ALA A 301 -10.97 2.53 14.97
C ALA A 301 -10.68 1.37 14.00
N GLU A 302 -10.96 1.57 12.72
CA GLU A 302 -10.65 0.62 11.64
C GLU A 302 -9.14 0.40 11.49
N TYR A 303 -8.35 1.49 11.39
CA TYR A 303 -6.90 1.42 11.28
C TYR A 303 -6.26 0.81 12.53
N ALA A 304 -6.79 1.12 13.71
CA ALA A 304 -6.33 0.52 14.95
C ALA A 304 -6.52 -1.01 14.97
N ALA A 305 -7.66 -1.50 14.47
CA ALA A 305 -7.90 -2.93 14.32
C ALA A 305 -6.93 -3.57 13.32
N LEU A 306 -6.67 -2.91 12.19
CA LEU A 306 -5.81 -3.43 11.13
C LEU A 306 -4.33 -3.41 11.55
N PHE A 307 -3.75 -2.22 11.81
CA PHE A 307 -2.31 -2.02 12.00
C PHE A 307 -1.80 -2.38 13.39
N ASN A 308 -2.65 -2.36 14.42
CA ASN A 308 -2.21 -2.71 15.78
C ASN A 308 -2.61 -4.13 16.22
N LEU A 309 -3.43 -4.82 15.44
CA LEU A 309 -3.91 -6.14 15.82
C LEU A 309 -3.80 -7.16 14.69
N MET A 310 -4.48 -6.95 13.57
CA MET A 310 -4.60 -7.94 12.49
C MET A 310 -3.28 -8.19 11.78
N LEU A 311 -2.65 -7.14 11.22
CA LEU A 311 -1.38 -7.30 10.48
C LEU A 311 -0.27 -7.87 11.37
N PRO A 312 -0.06 -7.40 12.62
CA PRO A 312 0.91 -8.00 13.52
C PRO A 312 0.66 -9.48 13.83
N GLN A 313 -0.62 -9.89 13.96
CA GLN A 313 -0.95 -11.30 14.20
C GLN A 313 -0.66 -12.17 12.98
N LEU A 314 -1.00 -11.69 11.79
CA LEU A 314 -0.68 -12.38 10.54
C LEU A 314 0.84 -12.51 10.35
N ALA A 315 1.59 -11.42 10.57
CA ALA A 315 3.04 -11.40 10.49
C ALA A 315 3.69 -12.42 11.43
N ALA A 316 3.28 -12.42 12.71
CA ALA A 316 3.78 -13.34 13.72
C ALA A 316 3.52 -14.82 13.40
N SER A 317 2.51 -15.07 12.55
CA SER A 317 2.14 -16.42 12.08
C SER A 317 2.74 -16.76 10.71
N GLY A 318 3.61 -15.92 10.14
CA GLY A 318 4.24 -16.13 8.84
C GLY A 318 3.25 -16.06 7.66
N LEU A 319 2.09 -15.41 7.86
CA LEU A 319 1.05 -15.30 6.85
C LEU A 319 1.24 -14.06 5.96
N PRO A 320 0.76 -14.07 4.70
CA PRO A 320 0.91 -12.95 3.80
C PRO A 320 0.15 -11.71 4.29
N LEU A 321 0.76 -10.54 4.14
CA LEU A 321 0.18 -9.27 4.54
C LEU A 321 -0.23 -8.43 3.33
N PRO A 322 -1.46 -7.88 3.28
CA PRO A 322 -1.73 -6.72 2.45
C PRO A 322 -1.04 -5.52 3.08
N LEU A 323 -0.02 -4.97 2.41
CA LEU A 323 0.71 -3.82 2.91
C LEU A 323 -0.17 -2.56 2.85
N GLY A 324 0.08 -1.61 3.76
CA GLY A 324 -0.49 -0.26 3.66
C GLY A 324 0.21 0.59 2.60
N GLY A 325 -0.36 1.73 2.22
CA GLY A 325 0.13 2.58 1.13
C GLY A 325 1.42 3.33 1.42
N THR A 326 1.84 3.38 2.68
CA THR A 326 3.00 4.15 3.14
C THR A 326 3.71 3.49 4.31
N SER A 327 4.88 4.01 4.67
CA SER A 327 5.69 3.53 5.80
C SER A 327 6.01 2.03 5.73
N ASN A 328 6.14 1.55 4.50
CA ASN A 328 6.70 0.25 4.19
C ASN A 328 8.21 0.39 4.02
N HIS A 329 8.95 -0.34 4.81
CA HIS A 329 10.40 -0.38 4.75
C HIS A 329 10.83 -1.66 4.05
N PHE A 330 11.60 -1.54 2.97
CA PHE A 330 11.97 -2.67 2.11
C PHE A 330 13.48 -2.89 2.10
N ARG A 331 13.89 -4.16 1.97
CA ARG A 331 15.17 -4.46 1.33
C ARG A 331 15.04 -4.18 -0.16
N VAL A 332 15.87 -3.29 -0.68
CA VAL A 332 15.79 -2.88 -2.11
C VAL A 332 15.97 -4.07 -3.04
N LYS A 333 16.80 -5.04 -2.69
CA LYS A 333 16.98 -6.28 -3.48
C LYS A 333 15.66 -7.03 -3.67
N ALA A 334 14.94 -7.29 -2.57
CA ALA A 334 13.65 -8.00 -2.62
C ALA A 334 12.57 -7.21 -3.37
N LEU A 335 12.52 -5.87 -3.17
CA LEU A 335 11.60 -5.00 -3.89
C LEU A 335 11.83 -5.04 -5.41
N VAL A 336 13.09 -4.98 -5.84
CA VAL A 336 13.46 -5.06 -7.27
C VAL A 336 13.14 -6.45 -7.82
N GLU A 337 13.43 -7.51 -7.08
CA GLU A 337 13.09 -8.89 -7.47
C GLU A 337 11.59 -9.09 -7.58
N ALA A 338 10.78 -8.48 -6.70
CA ALA A 338 9.32 -8.49 -6.81
C ALA A 338 8.79 -7.70 -8.03
N GLY A 339 9.65 -6.97 -8.76
CA GLY A 339 9.29 -6.18 -9.93
C GLY A 339 8.80 -4.76 -9.59
N GLY A 340 9.04 -4.27 -8.36
CA GLY A 340 8.56 -2.98 -7.89
C GLY A 340 7.04 -2.95 -7.68
N TRP A 341 6.44 -1.78 -7.81
CA TRP A 341 5.00 -1.58 -7.71
C TRP A 341 4.31 -1.76 -9.07
N ASP A 342 3.08 -2.29 -9.10
CA ASP A 342 2.33 -2.39 -10.37
C ASP A 342 1.65 -1.05 -10.71
N PRO A 343 2.05 -0.35 -11.79
CA PRO A 343 1.44 0.93 -12.16
C PRO A 343 -0.04 0.85 -12.55
N PHE A 344 -0.53 -0.35 -12.84
CA PHE A 344 -1.89 -0.61 -13.27
C PHE A 344 -2.81 -1.03 -12.12
N ASN A 345 -2.26 -1.30 -10.93
CA ASN A 345 -3.04 -1.59 -9.73
C ASN A 345 -3.20 -0.32 -8.88
N VAL A 346 -4.40 -0.08 -8.36
CA VAL A 346 -4.69 1.09 -7.52
C VAL A 346 -4.56 0.81 -6.02
N THR A 347 -4.19 -0.43 -5.65
CA THR A 347 -3.68 -0.87 -4.35
C THR A 347 -2.41 -1.69 -4.58
N GLU A 348 -1.45 -1.04 -5.20
CA GLU A 348 -0.15 -1.59 -5.57
C GLU A 348 0.67 -2.09 -4.38
N ASP A 349 0.38 -1.55 -3.21
CA ASP A 349 0.92 -1.87 -1.90
C ASP A 349 0.44 -3.26 -1.41
N ALA A 350 -0.86 -3.47 -1.35
CA ALA A 350 -1.44 -4.77 -0.96
C ALA A 350 -1.03 -5.88 -1.95
N ASP A 351 -1.02 -5.58 -3.25
CA ASP A 351 -0.54 -6.47 -4.29
C ASP A 351 0.94 -6.84 -4.09
N LEU A 352 1.79 -5.85 -3.80
CA LEU A 352 3.22 -6.08 -3.54
C LEU A 352 3.44 -6.98 -2.33
N GLY A 353 2.65 -6.82 -1.27
CA GLY A 353 2.71 -7.69 -0.09
C GLY A 353 2.47 -9.16 -0.45
N TYR A 354 1.46 -9.44 -1.25
CA TYR A 354 1.18 -10.80 -1.73
C TYR A 354 2.25 -11.31 -2.72
N ARG A 355 2.79 -10.44 -3.59
CA ARG A 355 3.89 -10.82 -4.51
C ARG A 355 5.16 -11.20 -3.76
N LEU A 356 5.52 -10.46 -2.70
CA LEU A 356 6.65 -10.80 -1.84
C LEU A 356 6.46 -12.17 -1.20
N ALA A 357 5.28 -12.44 -0.62
CA ALA A 357 4.98 -13.73 -0.01
C ALA A 357 5.04 -14.88 -1.03
N ARG A 358 4.55 -14.69 -2.24
CA ARG A 358 4.63 -15.68 -3.35
C ARG A 358 6.06 -15.99 -3.79
N LEU A 359 6.99 -15.06 -3.57
CA LEU A 359 8.42 -15.25 -3.83
C LEU A 359 9.16 -15.88 -2.63
N GLY A 360 8.45 -16.26 -1.58
CA GLY A 360 9.02 -16.84 -0.36
C GLY A 360 9.60 -15.83 0.63
N TYR A 361 9.41 -14.54 0.39
CA TYR A 361 9.79 -13.50 1.32
C TYR A 361 8.79 -13.35 2.46
N THR A 362 9.29 -12.96 3.63
CA THR A 362 8.47 -12.63 4.79
C THR A 362 8.29 -11.12 4.94
N THR A 363 7.17 -10.75 5.52
CA THR A 363 6.85 -9.37 5.91
C THR A 363 6.53 -9.34 7.39
N ASP A 364 7.06 -8.36 8.13
CA ASP A 364 6.78 -8.20 9.55
C ASP A 364 6.24 -6.79 9.84
N CYS A 365 5.71 -6.59 11.05
CA CYS A 365 5.23 -5.31 11.54
C CYS A 365 6.10 -4.85 12.71
N PHE A 366 6.24 -3.53 12.88
CA PHE A 366 6.97 -2.98 14.02
C PHE A 366 6.24 -1.78 14.64
N THR A 367 6.58 -1.45 15.88
CA THR A 367 5.79 -0.54 16.71
C THR A 367 5.93 0.95 16.38
N SER A 368 6.87 1.35 15.54
CA SER A 368 7.01 2.75 15.15
C SER A 368 5.79 3.23 14.35
N ARG A 369 5.39 4.47 14.61
CA ARG A 369 4.15 5.04 14.06
C ARG A 369 4.43 6.05 12.97
N THR A 370 3.52 6.10 12.01
CA THR A 370 3.37 7.21 11.07
C THR A 370 1.98 7.79 11.24
N TYR A 371 1.92 9.10 11.39
CA TYR A 371 0.66 9.83 11.58
C TYR A 371 0.24 10.43 10.24
N GLU A 372 -0.95 10.03 9.77
CA GLU A 372 -1.60 10.49 8.54
C GLU A 372 -2.76 11.45 8.83
N GLU A 373 -3.40 11.98 7.79
CA GLU A 373 -4.64 12.74 7.88
C GLU A 373 -5.85 11.84 7.60
N ALA A 374 -6.71 11.61 8.60
CA ALA A 374 -7.99 10.97 8.38
C ALA A 374 -8.94 11.91 7.62
N ASN A 375 -9.68 11.39 6.65
CA ASN A 375 -10.67 12.16 5.90
C ASN A 375 -11.76 12.72 6.81
N ILE A 376 -11.93 14.04 6.80
CA ILE A 376 -12.97 14.75 7.58
C ILE A 376 -14.29 14.88 6.82
N HIS A 377 -14.26 14.77 5.48
CA HIS A 377 -15.41 14.90 4.61
C HIS A 377 -15.79 13.58 3.96
N LEU A 378 -17.09 13.25 4.00
CA LEU A 378 -17.64 12.00 3.47
C LEU A 378 -17.32 11.82 1.97
N GLY A 379 -17.40 12.90 1.16
CA GLY A 379 -17.10 12.83 -0.27
C GLY A 379 -15.66 12.42 -0.57
N ASN A 380 -14.70 12.93 0.20
CA ASN A 380 -13.27 12.59 0.07
C ASN A 380 -13.00 11.15 0.57
N TRP A 381 -13.62 10.77 1.68
CA TRP A 381 -13.61 9.40 2.19
C TRP A 381 -14.18 8.41 1.16
N MET A 382 -15.30 8.76 0.51
CA MET A 382 -15.92 7.93 -0.53
C MET A 382 -15.00 7.70 -1.73
N LYS A 383 -14.29 8.75 -2.20
CA LYS A 383 -13.29 8.64 -3.28
C LYS A 383 -12.18 7.64 -2.89
N GLN A 384 -11.68 7.72 -1.65
CA GLN A 384 -10.64 6.84 -1.15
C GLN A 384 -11.12 5.38 -1.04
N ARG A 385 -12.31 5.15 -0.44
CA ARG A 385 -12.89 3.80 -0.27
C ARG A 385 -13.21 3.13 -1.61
N ARG A 386 -13.79 3.88 -2.55
CA ARG A 386 -14.01 3.43 -3.92
C ARG A 386 -12.72 2.95 -4.57
N ARG A 387 -11.62 3.69 -4.41
CA ARG A 387 -10.30 3.30 -4.92
C ARG A 387 -9.78 2.02 -4.27
N TRP A 388 -9.84 1.91 -2.95
CA TRP A 388 -9.36 0.74 -2.22
C TRP A 388 -10.13 -0.53 -2.55
N LEU A 389 -11.45 -0.46 -2.52
CA LEU A 389 -12.30 -1.62 -2.83
C LEU A 389 -12.10 -2.09 -4.28
N LYS A 390 -11.96 -1.15 -5.25
CA LYS A 390 -11.59 -1.49 -6.62
C LYS A 390 -10.22 -2.18 -6.69
N GLY A 391 -9.25 -1.69 -5.93
CA GLY A 391 -7.91 -2.26 -5.88
C GLY A 391 -7.88 -3.66 -5.28
N PHE A 392 -8.62 -3.92 -4.20
CA PHE A 392 -8.74 -5.27 -3.64
C PHE A 392 -9.34 -6.26 -4.64
N LEU A 393 -10.36 -5.85 -5.41
CA LEU A 393 -10.91 -6.66 -6.49
C LEU A 393 -9.86 -6.92 -7.59
N HIS A 394 -9.11 -5.91 -8.02
CA HIS A 394 -8.03 -6.05 -9.00
C HIS A 394 -6.94 -7.01 -8.51
N THR A 395 -6.43 -6.78 -7.30
CA THR A 395 -5.40 -7.61 -6.67
C THR A 395 -5.86 -9.07 -6.59
N TRP A 396 -7.10 -9.30 -6.15
CA TRP A 396 -7.66 -10.65 -6.11
C TRP A 396 -7.68 -11.31 -7.49
N LEU A 397 -8.20 -10.62 -8.51
CA LEU A 397 -8.28 -11.15 -9.88
C LEU A 397 -6.90 -11.46 -10.46
N VAL A 398 -5.91 -10.61 -10.22
CA VAL A 398 -4.53 -10.84 -10.68
C VAL A 398 -3.97 -12.12 -10.07
N HIS A 399 -4.07 -12.29 -8.76
CA HIS A 399 -3.50 -13.46 -8.08
C HIS A 399 -4.29 -14.75 -8.35
N MET A 400 -5.60 -14.64 -8.62
CA MET A 400 -6.48 -15.77 -8.98
C MET A 400 -6.40 -16.18 -10.45
N ARG A 401 -5.46 -15.68 -11.24
CA ARG A 401 -5.18 -16.21 -12.60
C ARG A 401 -4.63 -17.61 -12.57
N SER A 402 -3.93 -17.98 -11.51
CA SER A 402 -3.35 -19.30 -11.30
C SER A 402 -3.58 -19.76 -9.85
N PRO A 403 -4.83 -20.15 -9.48
CA PRO A 403 -5.18 -20.42 -8.09
C PRO A 403 -4.40 -21.59 -7.49
N LEU A 404 -4.07 -22.62 -8.27
CA LEU A 404 -3.26 -23.75 -7.81
C LEU A 404 -1.81 -23.35 -7.52
N SER A 405 -1.21 -22.50 -8.35
CA SER A 405 0.13 -21.95 -8.07
C SER A 405 0.10 -21.06 -6.84
N LEU A 406 -0.90 -20.20 -6.73
CA LEU A 406 -1.11 -19.35 -5.55
C LEU A 406 -1.21 -20.18 -4.27
N MET A 407 -1.97 -21.28 -4.28
CA MET A 407 -2.11 -22.16 -3.12
C MET A 407 -0.80 -22.88 -2.78
N ARG A 408 -0.01 -23.30 -3.79
CA ARG A 408 1.31 -23.90 -3.54
C ARG A 408 2.32 -22.89 -2.96
N GLU A 409 2.32 -21.67 -3.47
CA GLU A 409 3.27 -20.60 -3.09
C GLU A 409 2.95 -20.03 -1.70
N LEU A 410 1.67 -19.80 -1.37
CA LEU A 410 1.26 -19.23 -0.09
C LEU A 410 0.90 -20.29 0.98
N GLY A 411 0.78 -21.56 0.60
CA GLY A 411 0.16 -22.58 1.44
C GLY A 411 -1.36 -22.39 1.60
N ALA A 412 -2.06 -23.37 2.16
CA ALA A 412 -3.51 -23.31 2.33
C ALA A 412 -3.96 -22.13 3.21
N SER A 413 -3.29 -21.91 4.33
CA SER A 413 -3.63 -20.80 5.25
C SER A 413 -3.42 -19.44 4.59
N GLY A 414 -2.29 -19.22 3.91
CA GLY A 414 -2.01 -17.98 3.19
C GLY A 414 -2.98 -17.74 2.04
N PHE A 415 -3.35 -18.78 1.29
CA PHE A 415 -4.36 -18.70 0.25
C PHE A 415 -5.69 -18.18 0.81
N TRP A 416 -6.20 -18.78 1.89
CA TRP A 416 -7.47 -18.38 2.46
C TRP A 416 -7.44 -17.01 3.13
N ILE A 417 -6.35 -16.63 3.78
CA ILE A 417 -6.15 -15.27 4.31
C ILE A 417 -6.25 -14.24 3.18
N MET A 418 -5.61 -14.51 2.04
CA MET A 418 -5.71 -13.62 0.89
C MET A 418 -7.16 -13.52 0.37
N GLN A 419 -7.93 -14.64 0.30
CA GLN A 419 -9.34 -14.59 -0.06
C GLN A 419 -10.12 -13.67 0.89
N CYS A 420 -9.95 -13.84 2.20
CA CYS A 420 -10.67 -13.05 3.21
C CYS A 420 -10.32 -11.56 3.16
N LEU A 421 -9.04 -11.22 2.98
CA LEU A 421 -8.56 -9.83 3.04
C LEU A 421 -8.64 -9.09 1.69
N SER A 422 -8.93 -9.76 0.60
CA SER A 422 -9.13 -9.15 -0.72
C SER A 422 -10.59 -9.21 -1.15
N ILE A 423 -11.03 -10.32 -1.76
CA ILE A 423 -12.41 -10.46 -2.23
C ILE A 423 -13.41 -10.48 -1.06
N GLY A 424 -13.01 -10.97 0.12
CA GLY A 424 -13.86 -10.98 1.32
C GLY A 424 -14.24 -9.58 1.79
N VAL A 425 -13.29 -8.66 1.79
CA VAL A 425 -13.54 -7.24 2.11
C VAL A 425 -14.47 -6.61 1.08
N PHE A 426 -14.19 -6.82 -0.21
CA PHE A 426 -15.01 -6.29 -1.31
C PHE A 426 -16.44 -6.85 -1.28
N ALA A 427 -16.60 -8.18 -1.22
CA ALA A 427 -17.89 -8.85 -1.20
C ALA A 427 -18.71 -8.48 0.05
N SER A 428 -18.05 -8.41 1.21
CA SER A 428 -18.72 -7.96 2.44
C SER A 428 -19.26 -6.53 2.30
N ALA A 429 -18.46 -5.60 1.76
CA ALA A 429 -18.92 -4.23 1.54
C ALA A 429 -20.07 -4.16 0.52
N LEU A 430 -20.03 -4.97 -0.55
CA LEU A 430 -21.03 -4.99 -1.62
C LEU A 430 -22.37 -5.55 -1.14
N LEU A 431 -22.35 -6.63 -0.36
CA LEU A 431 -23.53 -7.44 -0.04
C LEU A 431 -24.14 -7.13 1.34
N HIS A 432 -23.38 -6.49 2.24
CA HIS A 432 -23.74 -6.34 3.65
C HIS A 432 -25.17 -5.80 3.92
N PRO A 433 -25.65 -4.69 3.32
CA PRO A 433 -27.00 -4.20 3.60
C PRO A 433 -28.09 -5.13 3.11
N PHE A 434 -27.86 -5.79 1.97
CA PHE A 434 -28.84 -6.72 1.42
C PHE A 434 -29.00 -7.93 2.33
N LEU A 435 -27.89 -8.46 2.84
CA LEU A 435 -27.91 -9.56 3.80
C LEU A 435 -28.56 -9.15 5.11
N LEU A 436 -28.31 -7.92 5.60
CA LEU A 436 -28.92 -7.39 6.82
C LEU A 436 -30.43 -7.18 6.64
N VAL A 437 -30.85 -6.55 5.54
CA VAL A 437 -32.27 -6.33 5.23
C VAL A 437 -32.99 -7.68 5.06
N HIS A 438 -32.37 -8.63 4.37
CA HIS A 438 -32.93 -9.96 4.18
C HIS A 438 -33.08 -10.71 5.53
N ALA A 439 -32.06 -10.68 6.37
CA ALA A 439 -32.12 -11.29 7.70
C ALA A 439 -33.23 -10.66 8.58
N LEU A 440 -33.34 -9.33 8.53
CA LEU A 440 -34.36 -8.58 9.26
C LEU A 440 -35.78 -8.87 8.74
N TRP A 441 -35.97 -8.86 7.42
CA TRP A 441 -37.22 -9.20 6.76
C TRP A 441 -37.68 -10.61 7.18
N PHE A 442 -36.76 -11.57 7.04
CA PHE A 442 -37.04 -12.98 7.39
C PHE A 442 -37.42 -13.15 8.86
N PHE A 443 -36.77 -12.42 9.77
CA PHE A 443 -37.08 -12.45 11.22
C PHE A 443 -38.43 -11.80 11.54
N LEU A 444 -38.78 -10.70 10.86
CA LEU A 444 -40.00 -9.92 11.13
C LEU A 444 -41.26 -10.49 10.43
N SER A 445 -41.12 -11.02 9.22
CA SER A 445 -42.26 -11.49 8.42
C SER A 445 -42.89 -12.78 8.95
N GLY A 446 -42.19 -13.52 9.79
CA GLY A 446 -42.66 -14.84 10.26
C GLY A 446 -42.70 -15.91 9.15
N GLU A 447 -42.37 -15.58 7.89
CA GLU A 447 -42.34 -16.51 6.76
C GLU A 447 -41.37 -17.67 6.97
N ALA A 448 -40.43 -17.50 7.89
CA ALA A 448 -39.57 -18.55 8.41
C ALA A 448 -40.31 -19.80 8.87
N ARG A 449 -41.57 -19.63 9.26
CA ARG A 449 -42.39 -20.75 9.78
C ARG A 449 -43.26 -21.41 8.73
N ALA A 450 -43.55 -20.78 7.59
CA ALA A 450 -44.62 -21.20 6.69
C ALA A 450 -44.20 -21.89 5.41
N GLN A 451 -42.99 -21.68 4.89
CA GLN A 451 -42.60 -22.09 3.52
C GLN A 451 -41.39 -23.03 3.42
N LEU A 452 -40.83 -23.47 4.53
CA LEU A 452 -39.59 -24.22 4.52
C LEU A 452 -39.81 -25.70 4.85
N PRO A 453 -39.49 -26.63 3.92
CA PRO A 453 -39.34 -28.02 4.33
C PRO A 453 -38.17 -28.10 5.32
N MET A 454 -38.54 -28.33 6.56
CA MET A 454 -37.78 -28.48 7.80
C MET A 454 -36.58 -29.44 7.66
N PRO A 455 -35.59 -29.48 8.48
CA PRO A 455 -35.02 -28.54 9.44
C PRO A 455 -33.81 -27.74 8.92
N LEU A 456 -33.29 -28.07 7.71
CA LEU A 456 -32.02 -27.52 7.13
C LEU A 456 -32.09 -26.01 6.91
N HIS A 457 -33.23 -25.47 6.50
CA HIS A 457 -33.39 -24.04 6.30
C HIS A 457 -33.32 -23.27 7.61
N GLY A 458 -33.98 -23.76 8.66
CA GLY A 458 -33.91 -23.15 9.99
C GLY A 458 -32.47 -23.16 10.54
N LEU A 459 -31.74 -24.24 10.30
CA LEU A 459 -30.32 -24.35 10.67
C LEU A 459 -29.46 -23.34 9.91
N ALA A 460 -29.63 -23.23 8.58
CA ALA A 460 -28.87 -22.29 7.75
C ALA A 460 -29.09 -20.83 8.16
N ILE A 461 -30.32 -20.46 8.48
CA ILE A 461 -30.66 -19.12 8.93
C ILE A 461 -30.12 -18.86 10.33
N GLY A 462 -30.26 -19.80 11.26
CA GLY A 462 -29.66 -19.68 12.58
C GLY A 462 -28.13 -19.53 12.52
N LEU A 463 -27.49 -20.32 11.66
CA LEU A 463 -26.05 -20.24 11.42
C LEU A 463 -25.63 -18.87 10.84
N ASN A 464 -26.32 -18.38 9.80
CA ASN A 464 -26.03 -17.08 9.20
C ASN A 464 -26.29 -15.92 10.18
N GLY A 465 -27.34 -16.00 10.98
CA GLY A 465 -27.60 -15.04 12.06
C GLY A 465 -26.49 -15.04 13.11
N ALA A 466 -26.04 -16.22 13.54
CA ALA A 466 -24.92 -16.35 14.45
C ALA A 466 -23.62 -15.80 13.86
N ILE A 467 -23.31 -16.09 12.59
CA ILE A 467 -22.14 -15.55 11.87
C ILE A 467 -22.21 -14.02 11.80
N LEU A 468 -23.37 -13.44 11.55
CA LEU A 468 -23.58 -11.99 11.52
C LEU A 468 -23.27 -11.36 12.89
N ILE A 469 -23.87 -11.89 13.95
CA ILE A 469 -23.68 -11.39 15.33
C ILE A 469 -22.21 -11.53 15.76
N LEU A 470 -21.62 -12.70 15.54
CA LEU A 470 -20.20 -12.95 15.84
C LEU A 470 -19.27 -12.06 15.02
N GLY A 471 -19.62 -11.79 13.76
CA GLY A 471 -18.86 -10.90 12.88
C GLY A 471 -18.84 -9.46 13.39
N TYR A 472 -19.98 -8.92 13.81
CA TYR A 472 -20.06 -7.60 14.44
C TYR A 472 -19.28 -7.57 15.76
N ALA A 473 -19.50 -8.56 16.63
CA ALA A 473 -18.82 -8.65 17.92
C ALA A 473 -17.29 -8.72 17.74
N ALA A 474 -16.80 -9.60 16.87
CA ALA A 474 -15.38 -9.75 16.58
C ALA A 474 -14.77 -8.45 16.02
N ALA A 475 -15.46 -7.78 15.09
CA ALA A 475 -14.97 -6.53 14.51
C ALA A 475 -14.90 -5.39 15.55
N ILE A 476 -15.92 -5.26 16.40
CA ILE A 476 -15.95 -4.28 17.50
C ILE A 476 -14.85 -4.59 18.53
N LEU A 477 -14.65 -5.86 18.88
CA LEU A 477 -13.59 -6.28 19.79
C LEU A 477 -12.19 -6.03 19.21
N CYS A 478 -11.97 -6.25 17.91
CA CYS A 478 -10.74 -5.91 17.23
C CYS A 478 -10.48 -4.39 17.31
N ALA A 479 -11.47 -3.57 16.98
CA ALA A 479 -11.37 -2.12 17.05
C ALA A 479 -11.07 -1.64 18.47
N LYS A 480 -11.79 -2.15 19.47
CA LYS A 480 -11.57 -1.86 20.91
C LYS A 480 -10.16 -2.22 21.34
N SER A 481 -9.69 -3.41 20.95
CA SER A 481 -8.33 -3.88 21.31
C SER A 481 -7.23 -3.06 20.64
N GLY A 482 -7.40 -2.73 19.36
CA GLY A 482 -6.48 -1.86 18.62
C GLY A 482 -6.42 -0.45 19.20
N LEU A 483 -7.58 0.16 19.49
CA LEU A 483 -7.67 1.48 20.11
C LEU A 483 -7.00 1.54 21.49
N ARG A 484 -7.14 0.49 22.29
CA ARG A 484 -6.46 0.39 23.60
C ARG A 484 -4.93 0.40 23.46
N LYS A 485 -4.38 -0.27 22.44
CA LYS A 485 -2.94 -0.26 22.14
C LYS A 485 -2.44 1.13 21.70
N LEU A 486 -3.31 1.97 21.11
CA LEU A 486 -3.04 3.37 20.78
C LEU A 486 -3.22 4.32 21.97
N GLY A 487 -3.77 3.85 23.10
CA GLY A 487 -4.02 4.66 24.29
C GLY A 487 -5.43 5.27 24.36
N TYR A 488 -6.31 4.98 23.40
CA TYR A 488 -7.69 5.45 23.41
C TYR A 488 -8.58 4.55 24.30
N ARG A 489 -9.19 5.12 25.34
CA ARG A 489 -9.98 4.35 26.33
C ARG A 489 -11.50 4.62 26.29
N HIS A 490 -11.92 5.81 25.89
CA HIS A 490 -13.31 6.29 26.02
C HIS A 490 -14.00 6.50 24.66
N TRP A 491 -14.05 5.44 23.84
CA TRP A 491 -14.61 5.50 22.49
C TRP A 491 -15.86 4.61 22.32
N PHE A 492 -16.64 4.45 23.39
CA PHE A 492 -17.84 3.59 23.40
C PHE A 492 -18.83 3.96 22.30
N GLY A 493 -19.18 5.26 22.16
CA GLY A 493 -20.09 5.73 21.11
C GLY A 493 -19.57 5.46 19.69
N THR A 494 -18.26 5.53 19.49
CA THR A 494 -17.62 5.16 18.22
C THR A 494 -17.82 3.68 17.93
N LEU A 495 -17.54 2.82 18.90
CA LEU A 495 -17.69 1.37 18.74
C LEU A 495 -19.14 0.96 18.51
N LEU A 496 -20.09 1.59 19.22
CA LEU A 496 -21.53 1.31 19.06
C LEU A 496 -22.05 1.75 17.69
N SER A 497 -21.49 2.82 17.11
CA SER A 497 -21.91 3.35 15.80
C SER A 497 -21.14 2.75 14.60
N MET A 498 -20.23 1.79 14.80
CA MET A 498 -19.51 1.11 13.72
C MET A 498 -20.42 0.46 12.67
N PRO A 499 -21.56 -0.18 13.02
CA PRO A 499 -22.47 -0.73 12.01
C PRO A 499 -22.94 0.31 10.99
N PHE A 500 -23.26 1.55 11.41
CA PHE A 500 -23.64 2.64 10.52
C PHE A 500 -22.48 3.07 9.61
N TYR A 501 -21.26 3.06 10.13
CA TYR A 501 -20.07 3.34 9.30
C TYR A 501 -19.88 2.28 8.22
N TRP A 502 -20.09 0.99 8.51
CA TRP A 502 -19.97 -0.07 7.51
C TRP A 502 -21.05 0.01 6.43
N MET A 503 -22.24 0.56 6.72
CA MET A 503 -23.24 0.82 5.70
C MET A 503 -22.75 1.79 4.62
N LEU A 504 -21.84 2.72 4.96
CA LEU A 504 -21.24 3.64 3.99
C LEU A 504 -20.28 2.93 3.02
N MET A 505 -19.78 1.75 3.37
CA MET A 505 -18.92 0.97 2.46
C MET A 505 -19.67 0.44 1.24
N THR A 506 -20.97 0.21 1.35
CA THR A 506 -21.75 -0.37 0.25
C THR A 506 -21.85 0.53 -0.98
N PRO A 507 -22.26 1.80 -0.89
CA PRO A 507 -22.22 2.68 -2.05
C PRO A 507 -20.80 2.83 -2.62
N ALA A 508 -19.76 2.81 -1.76
CA ALA A 508 -18.38 2.81 -2.23
C ALA A 508 -18.04 1.53 -3.02
N ALA A 509 -18.53 0.36 -2.60
CA ALA A 509 -18.29 -0.91 -3.29
C ALA A 509 -19.01 -0.97 -4.65
N TRP A 510 -20.25 -0.51 -4.74
CA TRP A 510 -20.97 -0.42 -6.02
C TRP A 510 -20.30 0.55 -6.98
N LEU A 511 -19.88 1.72 -6.51
CA LEU A 511 -19.10 2.66 -7.30
C LEU A 511 -17.72 2.09 -7.70
N ALA A 512 -17.10 1.30 -6.85
CA ALA A 512 -15.84 0.61 -7.15
C ALA A 512 -16.02 -0.45 -8.24
N LEU A 513 -17.12 -1.23 -8.19
CA LEU A 513 -17.48 -2.19 -9.22
C LEU A 513 -17.72 -1.50 -10.57
N TRP A 514 -18.48 -0.40 -10.56
CA TRP A 514 -18.68 0.42 -11.75
C TRP A 514 -17.35 0.92 -12.34
N ASP A 515 -16.46 1.47 -11.49
CA ASP A 515 -15.14 1.90 -11.96
C ASP A 515 -14.28 0.76 -12.50
N PHE A 516 -14.36 -0.40 -11.87
CA PHE A 516 -13.66 -1.58 -12.37
C PHE A 516 -14.09 -1.93 -13.79
N LEU A 517 -15.38 -1.85 -14.08
CA LEU A 517 -15.93 -2.17 -15.40
C LEU A 517 -15.61 -1.10 -16.45
N VAL A 518 -15.70 0.20 -16.09
CA VAL A 518 -15.65 1.33 -17.04
C VAL A 518 -14.26 1.99 -17.06
N ARG A 519 -13.62 2.17 -15.90
CA ARG A 519 -12.37 2.94 -15.73
C ARG A 519 -11.37 2.21 -14.81
N PRO A 520 -10.86 1.04 -15.19
CA PRO A 520 -10.11 0.15 -14.29
C PRO A 520 -8.87 0.81 -13.67
N HIS A 521 -8.11 1.55 -14.43
CA HIS A 521 -6.84 2.17 -14.00
C HIS A 521 -6.97 3.63 -13.59
N HIS A 522 -8.21 4.16 -13.46
CA HIS A 522 -8.42 5.54 -13.05
C HIS A 522 -8.10 5.71 -11.55
N TRP A 523 -7.22 6.65 -11.23
CA TRP A 523 -6.85 7.01 -9.87
C TRP A 523 -7.70 8.18 -9.37
N HIS A 524 -8.60 7.92 -8.42
CA HIS A 524 -9.32 8.98 -7.71
C HIS A 524 -8.42 9.59 -6.65
N LYS A 525 -7.91 10.80 -6.92
CA LYS A 525 -7.08 11.50 -5.95
C LYS A 525 -7.90 11.90 -4.72
N THR A 526 -7.35 11.63 -3.54
CA THR A 526 -7.80 12.12 -2.23
C THR A 526 -7.15 13.48 -1.97
N GLU A 527 -7.88 14.42 -1.41
CA GLU A 527 -7.35 15.74 -1.04
C GLU A 527 -6.89 15.70 0.42
N HIS A 528 -5.70 16.24 0.71
CA HIS A 528 -5.07 16.33 2.03
C HIS A 528 -4.87 17.79 2.45
N GLY A 529 -4.56 18.02 3.75
CA GLY A 529 -4.40 19.37 4.28
C GLY A 529 -5.71 20.06 4.63
N LEU A 530 -6.80 19.30 4.78
CA LEU A 530 -8.13 19.84 5.08
C LEU A 530 -8.41 19.95 6.58
N SER A 531 -7.67 19.24 7.42
CA SER A 531 -7.86 19.18 8.87
C SER A 531 -7.66 20.52 9.57
N ALA A 532 -8.57 20.87 10.48
CA ALA A 532 -8.45 22.06 11.34
C ALA A 532 -7.25 21.97 12.30
N VAL A 533 -6.83 20.75 12.65
CA VAL A 533 -5.64 20.51 13.48
C VAL A 533 -4.37 21.01 12.78
N LEU A 534 -4.26 20.77 11.48
CA LEU A 534 -3.17 21.24 10.63
C LEU A 534 -3.14 22.75 10.54
N ARG A 535 -4.28 23.36 10.24
CA ARG A 535 -4.41 24.83 10.11
C ARG A 535 -4.00 25.55 11.39
N ARG A 536 -4.35 25.03 12.57
CA ARG A 536 -3.93 25.60 13.87
C ARG A 536 -2.43 25.44 14.14
N ARG A 537 -1.79 24.38 13.65
CA ARG A 537 -0.33 24.20 13.77
C ARG A 537 0.43 25.18 12.88
N SER A 538 -0.01 25.39 11.64
CA SER A 538 0.61 26.34 10.71
C SER A 538 0.53 27.79 11.20
N THR A 539 -0.62 28.21 11.76
CA THR A 539 -0.77 29.57 12.35
C THR A 539 0.09 29.78 13.59
N ARG A 540 0.32 28.75 14.42
CA ARG A 540 1.24 28.85 15.58
C ARG A 540 2.71 28.87 15.18
N ALA A 541 3.09 28.25 14.07
CA ALA A 541 4.47 28.27 13.56
C ALA A 541 4.80 29.59 12.82
N SER A 542 3.80 30.35 12.38
CA SER A 542 3.94 31.64 11.71
C SER A 542 3.76 32.86 12.67
N SER A 543 3.47 32.62 13.94
CA SER A 543 3.47 33.69 14.98
C SER A 543 4.90 33.87 15.48
N PRO A 544 5.48 35.09 15.44
CA PRO A 544 6.87 35.35 15.82
C PRO A 544 7.14 35.11 17.32
#